data_846ecda0c5ecc6fbb7dbc1c02c63b01c
#
_entry.id   846ecda0c5ecc6fbb7dbc1c02c63b01c
#
_cell.length_a   1.000
_cell.length_b   1.000
_cell.length_c   1.000
_cell.angle_alpha   90.00
_cell.angle_beta   90.00
_cell.angle_gamma   90.00
#
_symmetry.space_group_name_H-M   'P 1'
#
loop_
_entity.id
_entity.type
_entity.pdbx_description
1 polymer ?
#
loop_
_entity_poly.entity_id
_entity_poly.type
_entity_poly.pdbx_seq_one_letter_code
_entity_poly.pdbx_strand_id
1 'polypeptide(L)'
;MKNINDIEIYRITHIDNIPHILKNGITHKDSLKKNLNYKNIGDISLISIRSSKKIGVSNGKDNVVKEINLGDFIPFYFDVRMPMLYVIQHGGNYVENPTNAKDIIYIVCKLVDILSLNLEYYFSNGHATDYFTKFYDKTKINEINTILDWECIESKYWGGEENAVIKWKKQAEFLIKGDIPPKLIKYFICYDNSIRENLINFGISEQSIKIDPDAYF
;
A
#
# COMPACT_ATOMS: atom_id res chain seq x y z
N MET A 1 -13.61 8.25 -14.99
CA MET A 1 -12.45 8.89 -14.35
C MET A 1 -12.81 9.14 -12.88
N LYS A 2 -11.92 8.78 -11.96
CA LYS A 2 -12.09 9.09 -10.53
C LYS A 2 -11.76 10.56 -10.26
N ASN A 3 -12.52 11.22 -9.37
CA ASN A 3 -12.09 12.50 -8.84
C ASN A 3 -10.87 12.26 -7.94
N ILE A 4 -9.79 13.04 -8.08
CA ILE A 4 -8.58 12.90 -7.25
C ILE A 4 -8.88 13.00 -5.76
N ASN A 5 -9.91 13.77 -5.39
CA ASN A 5 -10.37 13.92 -4.00
C ASN A 5 -11.03 12.65 -3.44
N ASP A 6 -11.43 11.72 -4.31
CA ASP A 6 -12.08 10.46 -3.94
C ASP A 6 -11.13 9.26 -4.03
N ILE A 7 -9.89 9.46 -4.51
CA ILE A 7 -8.91 8.41 -4.57
C ILE A 7 -8.44 8.09 -3.14
N GLU A 8 -8.61 6.84 -2.76
CA GLU A 8 -8.10 6.27 -1.53
C GLU A 8 -6.86 5.41 -1.83
N ILE A 9 -5.94 5.39 -0.87
CA ILE A 9 -4.74 4.55 -0.91
C ILE A 9 -4.71 3.67 0.32
N TYR A 10 -4.26 2.44 0.14
CA TYR A 10 -4.42 1.33 1.07
C TYR A 10 -3.06 0.76 1.47
N ARG A 11 -2.85 0.55 2.75
CA ARG A 11 -1.70 -0.16 3.28
C ARG A 11 -2.16 -1.26 4.23
N ILE A 12 -1.60 -2.46 4.10
CA ILE A 12 -1.84 -3.56 5.03
C ILE A 12 -0.75 -3.62 6.10
N THR A 13 -1.14 -4.03 7.30
CA THR A 13 -0.23 -4.24 8.42
C THR A 13 -0.76 -5.30 9.37
N HIS A 14 0.10 -5.87 10.23
CA HIS A 14 -0.35 -6.73 11.33
C HIS A 14 -1.08 -5.90 12.38
N ILE A 15 -2.11 -6.46 13.00
CA ILE A 15 -2.91 -5.80 14.06
C ILE A 15 -2.04 -5.31 15.22
N ASP A 16 -0.99 -6.05 15.60
CA ASP A 16 -0.08 -5.68 16.70
C ASP A 16 0.69 -4.37 16.44
N ASN A 17 0.74 -3.91 15.19
CA ASN A 17 1.38 -2.64 14.84
C ASN A 17 0.45 -1.43 15.07
N ILE A 18 -0.86 -1.65 15.23
CA ILE A 18 -1.86 -0.58 15.32
C ILE A 18 -1.62 0.36 16.53
N PRO A 19 -1.30 -0.10 17.75
CA PRO A 19 -1.03 0.81 18.85
C PRO A 19 0.11 1.80 18.58
N HIS A 20 1.17 1.35 17.91
CA HIS A 20 2.26 2.24 17.49
C HIS A 20 1.79 3.24 16.43
N ILE A 21 1.02 2.79 15.45
CA ILE A 21 0.51 3.63 14.34
C ILE A 21 -0.44 4.71 14.86
N LEU A 22 -1.29 4.40 15.83
CA LEU A 22 -2.16 5.39 16.47
C LEU A 22 -1.38 6.51 17.18
N LYS A 23 -0.24 6.18 17.76
CA LYS A 23 0.60 7.13 18.49
C LYS A 23 1.53 7.93 17.58
N ASN A 24 2.19 7.28 16.63
CA ASN A 24 3.31 7.82 15.86
C ASN A 24 3.01 8.01 14.37
N GLY A 25 1.91 7.45 13.88
CA GLY A 25 1.58 7.38 12.46
C GLY A 25 2.23 6.18 11.77
N ILE A 26 2.13 6.16 10.44
CA ILE A 26 2.81 5.16 9.62
C ILE A 26 4.25 5.66 9.44
N THR A 27 5.19 4.99 10.11
CA THR A 27 6.59 5.40 10.13
C THR A 27 7.45 4.57 9.17
N HIS A 28 8.41 5.23 8.53
CA HIS A 28 9.42 4.53 7.73
C HIS A 28 10.38 3.72 8.63
N LYS A 29 10.96 2.64 8.08
CA LYS A 29 11.92 1.77 8.81
C LYS A 29 13.14 2.52 9.36
N ASP A 30 13.52 3.64 8.73
CA ASP A 30 14.66 4.47 9.12
C ASP A 30 14.25 5.73 9.90
N SER A 31 12.95 5.88 10.23
CA SER A 31 12.44 6.97 11.06
C SER A 31 12.98 6.91 12.50
N LEU A 32 13.19 8.08 13.10
CA LEU A 32 13.48 8.18 14.54
C LEU A 32 12.32 7.68 15.41
N LYS A 33 11.09 7.66 14.85
CA LYS A 33 9.88 7.18 15.50
C LYS A 33 9.50 5.76 15.09
N LYS A 34 10.40 5.02 14.42
CA LYS A 34 10.10 3.67 13.92
C LYS A 34 9.61 2.73 15.04
N ASN A 35 8.75 1.81 14.65
CA ASN A 35 8.32 0.74 15.55
C ASN A 35 9.45 -0.30 15.68
N LEU A 36 10.09 -0.35 16.84
CA LEU A 36 11.17 -1.32 17.12
C LEU A 36 10.64 -2.77 17.22
N ASN A 37 9.35 -2.93 17.52
CA ASN A 37 8.66 -4.21 17.61
C ASN A 37 7.75 -4.46 16.39
N TYR A 38 8.09 -3.89 15.22
CA TYR A 38 7.28 -4.02 14.02
C TYR A 38 7.10 -5.48 13.63
N LYS A 39 5.86 -5.97 13.62
CA LYS A 39 5.52 -7.31 13.16
C LYS A 39 5.30 -7.27 11.65
N ASN A 40 6.26 -7.87 10.94
CA ASN A 40 6.20 -7.97 9.48
C ASN A 40 5.27 -9.11 9.06
N ILE A 41 4.44 -8.86 8.04
CA ILE A 41 3.57 -9.86 7.40
C ILE A 41 3.96 -10.10 5.93
N GLY A 42 4.86 -9.29 5.39
CA GLY A 42 5.21 -9.34 3.97
C GLY A 42 6.28 -10.39 3.66
N ASP A 43 6.43 -10.66 2.38
CA ASP A 43 7.48 -11.48 1.83
C ASP A 43 8.86 -10.85 2.12
N ILE A 44 9.67 -11.54 2.91
CA ILE A 44 10.98 -11.06 3.38
C ILE A 44 11.93 -10.86 2.19
N SER A 45 11.86 -11.69 1.16
CA SER A 45 12.71 -11.56 -0.02
C SER A 45 12.38 -10.33 -0.83
N LEU A 46 11.08 -10.04 -1.03
CA LEU A 46 10.63 -8.82 -1.70
C LEU A 46 11.00 -7.57 -0.91
N ILE A 47 10.90 -7.61 0.43
CA ILE A 47 11.34 -6.51 1.28
C ILE A 47 12.84 -6.27 1.12
N SER A 48 13.64 -7.35 1.09
CA SER A 48 15.09 -7.26 0.86
C SER A 48 15.40 -6.70 -0.53
N ILE A 49 14.77 -7.21 -1.58
CA ILE A 49 14.93 -6.70 -2.95
C ILE A 49 14.58 -5.21 -3.02
N ARG A 50 13.43 -4.81 -2.44
CA ARG A 50 12.98 -3.41 -2.44
C ARG A 50 13.96 -2.49 -1.71
N SER A 51 14.62 -2.98 -0.66
CA SER A 51 15.50 -2.17 0.19
C SER A 51 16.69 -1.56 -0.58
N SER A 52 17.13 -2.22 -1.66
CA SER A 52 18.29 -1.80 -2.46
C SER A 52 17.96 -1.53 -3.94
N LYS A 53 16.69 -1.77 -4.35
CA LYS A 53 16.33 -1.63 -5.76
C LYS A 53 16.25 -0.17 -6.18
N LYS A 54 17.14 0.19 -7.11
CA LYS A 54 17.08 1.47 -7.81
C LYS A 54 16.10 1.40 -8.96
N ILE A 55 15.31 2.44 -9.12
CA ILE A 55 14.31 2.58 -10.18
C ILE A 55 14.44 3.95 -10.85
N GLY A 56 14.23 3.96 -12.15
CA GLY A 56 14.22 5.18 -12.96
C GLY A 56 12.84 5.80 -13.04
N VAL A 57 12.70 7.05 -12.64
CA VAL A 57 11.49 7.86 -12.86
C VAL A 57 11.57 8.47 -14.24
N SER A 58 10.65 8.11 -15.14
CA SER A 58 10.67 8.54 -16.55
C SER A 58 9.51 9.45 -16.94
N ASN A 59 8.47 9.54 -16.09
CA ASN A 59 7.23 10.27 -16.43
C ASN A 59 6.59 9.79 -17.73
N GLY A 60 6.75 8.49 -18.04
CA GLY A 60 6.23 7.89 -19.27
C GLY A 60 7.07 8.15 -20.52
N LYS A 61 8.21 8.85 -20.40
CA LYS A 61 9.18 9.11 -21.48
C LYS A 61 10.21 7.98 -21.55
N ASP A 62 11.00 7.95 -22.63
CA ASP A 62 12.08 6.97 -22.79
C ASP A 62 13.30 7.28 -21.92
N ASN A 63 13.49 8.56 -21.55
CA ASN A 63 14.60 8.98 -20.72
C ASN A 63 14.23 9.07 -19.24
N VAL A 64 15.09 8.51 -18.39
CA VAL A 64 14.99 8.64 -16.93
C VAL A 64 15.32 10.07 -16.52
N VAL A 65 14.41 10.73 -15.79
CA VAL A 65 14.60 12.09 -15.26
C VAL A 65 15.21 12.10 -13.87
N LYS A 66 15.04 11.00 -13.12
CA LYS A 66 15.60 10.82 -11.78
C LYS A 66 15.71 9.33 -11.45
N GLU A 67 16.75 8.95 -10.72
CA GLU A 67 16.87 7.64 -10.10
C GLU A 67 16.55 7.74 -8.60
N ILE A 68 15.77 6.79 -8.07
CA ILE A 68 15.42 6.71 -6.66
C ILE A 68 15.63 5.28 -6.14
N ASN A 69 15.85 5.15 -4.82
CA ASN A 69 15.85 3.84 -4.18
C ASN A 69 14.45 3.50 -3.66
N LEU A 70 13.87 2.40 -4.13
CA LEU A 70 12.52 1.97 -3.77
C LEU A 70 12.36 1.74 -2.25
N GLY A 71 13.44 1.33 -1.58
CA GLY A 71 13.47 1.11 -0.14
C GLY A 71 13.35 2.37 0.74
N ASP A 72 13.46 3.58 0.16
CA ASP A 72 13.33 4.85 0.88
C ASP A 72 11.87 5.29 1.08
N PHE A 73 10.92 4.53 0.52
CA PHE A 73 9.52 4.93 0.44
C PHE A 73 8.60 3.96 1.17
N ILE A 74 7.54 4.51 1.76
CA ILE A 74 6.41 3.76 2.29
C ILE A 74 5.44 3.50 1.13
N PRO A 75 5.16 2.23 0.76
CA PRO A 75 4.24 1.90 -0.33
C PRO A 75 2.79 1.86 0.15
N PHE A 76 1.90 2.31 -0.72
CA PHE A 76 0.46 2.12 -0.65
C PHE A 76 -0.02 1.54 -1.97
N TYR A 77 -1.12 0.79 -1.94
CA TYR A 77 -1.86 0.33 -3.11
C TYR A 77 -3.05 1.24 -3.38
N PHE A 78 -3.63 1.14 -4.56
CA PHE A 78 -4.81 1.93 -4.95
C PHE A 78 -6.13 1.18 -4.75
N ASP A 79 -6.09 -0.07 -4.28
CA ASP A 79 -7.27 -0.88 -3.98
C ASP A 79 -6.94 -1.99 -2.98
N VAL A 80 -7.98 -2.72 -2.54
CA VAL A 80 -7.90 -3.92 -1.71
C VAL A 80 -7.63 -5.18 -2.56
N ARG A 81 -7.45 -6.35 -1.92
CA ARG A 81 -7.24 -7.66 -2.56
C ARG A 81 -6.09 -7.69 -3.58
N MET A 82 -5.01 -6.95 -3.27
CA MET A 82 -3.82 -7.00 -4.10
C MET A 82 -3.18 -8.42 -4.05
N PRO A 83 -2.49 -8.84 -5.12
CA PRO A 83 -1.82 -10.14 -5.18
C PRO A 83 -0.89 -10.45 -3.99
N MET A 84 -0.24 -9.43 -3.44
CA MET A 84 0.60 -9.60 -2.24
C MET A 84 -0.20 -10.08 -1.03
N LEU A 85 -1.44 -9.59 -0.84
CA LEU A 85 -2.29 -10.05 0.26
C LEU A 85 -2.62 -11.53 0.13
N TYR A 86 -2.89 -12.01 -1.08
CA TYR A 86 -3.12 -13.44 -1.33
C TYR A 86 -1.93 -14.29 -0.87
N VAL A 87 -0.72 -13.89 -1.23
CA VAL A 87 0.51 -14.59 -0.82
C VAL A 87 0.69 -14.54 0.70
N ILE A 88 0.41 -13.40 1.33
CA ILE A 88 0.49 -13.26 2.80
C ILE A 88 -0.48 -14.19 3.51
N GLN A 89 -1.70 -14.35 3.00
CA GLN A 89 -2.75 -15.17 3.66
C GLN A 89 -2.62 -16.67 3.38
N HIS A 90 -2.13 -17.05 2.20
CA HIS A 90 -2.07 -18.46 1.79
C HIS A 90 -0.67 -19.07 1.88
N GLY A 91 0.34 -18.24 2.06
CA GLY A 91 1.73 -18.68 1.95
C GLY A 91 2.18 -18.86 0.50
N GLY A 92 3.35 -19.39 0.34
CA GLY A 92 4.00 -19.61 -0.95
C GLY A 92 5.09 -18.58 -1.22
N ASN A 93 5.90 -18.85 -2.23
CA ASN A 93 7.13 -18.10 -2.51
C ASN A 93 8.03 -18.05 -1.24
N TYR A 94 8.17 -16.86 -0.66
CA TYR A 94 9.00 -16.59 0.52
C TYR A 94 8.19 -16.16 1.74
N VAL A 95 6.88 -16.46 1.77
CA VAL A 95 6.02 -16.34 2.95
C VAL A 95 5.86 -17.74 3.55
N GLU A 96 6.73 -18.08 4.50
CA GLU A 96 6.73 -19.39 5.14
C GLU A 96 5.54 -19.58 6.09
N ASN A 97 5.16 -18.51 6.76
CA ASN A 97 4.07 -18.51 7.75
C ASN A 97 2.94 -17.60 7.28
N PRO A 98 1.84 -18.17 6.75
CA PRO A 98 0.65 -17.40 6.38
C PRO A 98 0.12 -16.58 7.55
N THR A 99 -0.34 -15.38 7.28
CA THR A 99 -0.98 -14.50 8.25
C THR A 99 -2.50 -14.58 8.07
N ASN A 100 -3.22 -14.89 9.15
CA ASN A 100 -4.67 -14.98 9.10
C ASN A 100 -5.31 -13.62 8.76
N ALA A 101 -6.41 -13.62 8.03
CA ALA A 101 -7.17 -12.40 7.72
C ALA A 101 -7.49 -11.55 8.96
N LYS A 102 -7.76 -12.19 10.10
CA LYS A 102 -8.02 -11.52 11.38
C LYS A 102 -6.84 -10.76 11.96
N ASP A 103 -5.62 -11.11 11.57
CA ASP A 103 -4.41 -10.44 12.02
C ASP A 103 -3.97 -9.31 11.08
N ILE A 104 -4.66 -9.15 9.93
CA ILE A 104 -4.33 -8.16 8.91
C ILE A 104 -5.34 -7.01 8.97
N ILE A 105 -4.82 -5.79 9.07
CA ILE A 105 -5.61 -4.56 9.06
C ILE A 105 -5.21 -3.72 7.84
N TYR A 106 -6.21 -3.23 7.12
CA TYR A 106 -5.99 -2.16 6.15
C TYR A 106 -6.02 -0.81 6.85
N ILE A 107 -5.08 0.03 6.49
CA ILE A 107 -5.04 1.45 6.83
C ILE A 107 -5.37 2.21 5.56
N VAL A 108 -6.37 3.07 5.61
CA VAL A 108 -6.86 3.82 4.46
C VAL A 108 -6.62 5.31 4.67
N CYS A 109 -6.01 5.94 3.67
CA CYS A 109 -5.78 7.37 3.61
C CYS A 109 -6.41 7.93 2.32
N LYS A 110 -6.83 9.20 2.33
CA LYS A 110 -7.16 9.91 1.09
C LYS A 110 -5.89 10.40 0.41
N LEU A 111 -5.79 10.19 -0.89
CA LEU A 111 -4.64 10.66 -1.67
C LEU A 111 -4.45 12.17 -1.52
N VAL A 112 -5.51 12.95 -1.62
CA VAL A 112 -5.46 14.42 -1.51
C VAL A 112 -4.91 14.90 -0.16
N ASP A 113 -5.22 14.19 0.93
CA ASP A 113 -4.72 14.54 2.26
C ASP A 113 -3.22 14.26 2.37
N ILE A 114 -2.75 13.18 1.75
CA ILE A 114 -1.31 12.86 1.67
C ILE A 114 -0.56 13.89 0.82
N LEU A 115 -1.12 14.31 -0.31
CA LEU A 115 -0.52 15.33 -1.17
C LEU A 115 -0.35 16.67 -0.43
N SER A 116 -1.22 16.98 0.54
CA SER A 116 -1.14 18.20 1.35
C SER A 116 0.11 18.26 2.26
N LEU A 117 0.75 17.12 2.55
CA LEU A 117 1.99 17.07 3.34
C LEU A 117 3.21 17.64 2.62
N ASN A 118 3.13 17.84 1.32
CA ASN A 118 4.24 18.27 0.48
C ASN A 118 5.52 17.43 0.62
N LEU A 119 5.32 16.12 0.89
CA LEU A 119 6.41 15.14 0.93
C LEU A 119 6.84 14.75 -0.49
N GLU A 120 8.04 14.20 -0.61
CA GLU A 120 8.48 13.55 -1.85
C GLU A 120 7.66 12.28 -2.07
N TYR A 121 7.06 12.15 -3.26
CA TYR A 121 6.29 10.98 -3.64
C TYR A 121 6.44 10.63 -5.11
N TYR A 122 6.18 9.38 -5.41
CA TYR A 122 6.11 8.83 -6.77
C TYR A 122 4.93 7.87 -6.85
N PHE A 123 4.51 7.53 -8.06
CA PHE A 123 3.55 6.46 -8.26
C PHE A 123 3.92 5.63 -9.48
N SER A 124 3.50 4.38 -9.49
CA SER A 124 3.76 3.42 -10.57
C SER A 124 2.48 3.00 -11.25
N ASN A 125 2.57 2.56 -12.50
CA ASN A 125 1.44 2.01 -13.25
C ASN A 125 1.30 0.49 -13.15
N GLY A 126 2.09 -0.15 -12.30
CA GLY A 126 2.08 -1.59 -12.07
C GLY A 126 3.00 -1.96 -10.91
N HIS A 127 3.27 -3.26 -10.78
CA HIS A 127 4.09 -3.80 -9.70
C HIS A 127 5.49 -3.17 -9.67
N ALA A 128 5.87 -2.56 -8.55
CA ALA A 128 7.05 -1.70 -8.45
C ALA A 128 8.39 -2.40 -8.72
N THR A 129 8.48 -3.73 -8.60
CA THR A 129 9.70 -4.47 -8.89
C THR A 129 9.74 -5.05 -10.30
N ASP A 130 8.67 -4.91 -11.08
CA ASP A 130 8.58 -5.41 -12.45
C ASP A 130 9.33 -4.52 -13.43
N TYR A 131 9.91 -5.13 -14.47
CA TYR A 131 10.71 -4.43 -15.49
C TYR A 131 9.89 -3.47 -16.34
N PHE A 132 8.64 -3.80 -16.63
CA PHE A 132 7.76 -2.98 -17.49
C PHE A 132 7.11 -1.81 -16.74
N THR A 133 7.29 -1.74 -15.43
CA THR A 133 6.67 -0.69 -14.60
C THR A 133 7.33 0.65 -14.83
N LYS A 134 6.51 1.65 -15.14
CA LYS A 134 6.93 3.05 -15.25
C LYS A 134 6.58 3.81 -13.98
N PHE A 135 7.48 4.71 -13.61
CA PHE A 135 7.34 5.55 -12.41
C PHE A 135 7.18 7.01 -12.81
N TYR A 136 6.33 7.70 -12.04
CA TYR A 136 5.90 9.07 -12.28
C TYR A 136 6.09 9.90 -11.02
N ASP A 137 6.53 11.13 -11.19
CA ASP A 137 6.67 12.10 -10.11
C ASP A 137 5.43 13.02 -9.99
N LYS A 138 5.52 14.00 -9.10
CA LYS A 138 4.45 14.97 -8.81
C LYS A 138 3.95 15.75 -10.04
N THR A 139 4.76 15.91 -11.08
CA THR A 139 4.36 16.66 -12.28
C THR A 139 3.26 15.93 -13.07
N LYS A 140 3.12 14.62 -12.82
CA LYS A 140 2.16 13.74 -13.48
C LYS A 140 0.92 13.42 -12.65
N ILE A 141 0.79 13.99 -11.45
CA ILE A 141 -0.33 13.63 -10.55
C ILE A 141 -1.71 13.95 -11.14
N ASN A 142 -1.84 15.03 -11.89
CA ASN A 142 -3.09 15.39 -12.55
C ASN A 142 -3.47 14.44 -13.71
N GLU A 143 -2.51 13.65 -14.20
CA GLU A 143 -2.70 12.64 -15.22
C GLU A 143 -2.93 11.23 -14.64
N ILE A 144 -3.08 11.11 -13.30
CA ILE A 144 -3.18 9.82 -12.61
C ILE A 144 -4.29 8.93 -13.18
N ASN A 145 -5.40 9.51 -13.62
CA ASN A 145 -6.54 8.79 -14.18
C ASN A 145 -6.28 8.23 -15.60
N THR A 146 -5.32 8.77 -16.32
CA THR A 146 -4.93 8.28 -17.65
C THR A 146 -3.74 7.33 -17.57
N ILE A 147 -2.96 7.43 -16.49
CA ILE A 147 -1.77 6.60 -16.22
C ILE A 147 -2.17 5.27 -15.59
N LEU A 148 -3.08 5.33 -14.60
CA LEU A 148 -3.56 4.15 -13.90
C LEU A 148 -4.75 3.51 -14.63
N ASP A 149 -4.69 2.20 -14.75
CA ASP A 149 -5.79 1.38 -15.27
C ASP A 149 -6.69 0.96 -14.11
N TRP A 150 -7.70 1.78 -13.84
CA TRP A 150 -8.62 1.55 -12.73
C TRP A 150 -9.44 0.27 -12.88
N GLU A 151 -9.75 -0.16 -14.10
CA GLU A 151 -10.47 -1.42 -14.33
C GLU A 151 -9.62 -2.61 -13.86
N CYS A 152 -8.35 -2.62 -14.22
CA CYS A 152 -7.41 -3.63 -13.72
C CYS A 152 -7.18 -3.53 -12.20
N ILE A 153 -7.02 -2.31 -11.66
CA ILE A 153 -6.79 -2.07 -10.23
C ILE A 153 -7.95 -2.58 -9.39
N GLU A 154 -9.20 -2.33 -9.81
CA GLU A 154 -10.42 -2.71 -9.09
C GLU A 154 -10.88 -4.15 -9.40
N SER A 155 -10.22 -4.85 -10.32
CA SER A 155 -10.59 -6.21 -10.67
C SER A 155 -10.54 -7.14 -9.46
N LYS A 156 -11.61 -7.91 -9.25
CA LYS A 156 -11.67 -8.96 -8.22
C LYS A 156 -10.92 -10.23 -8.62
N TYR A 157 -10.73 -10.43 -9.93
CA TYR A 157 -10.11 -11.63 -10.51
C TYR A 157 -8.86 -11.25 -11.28
N TRP A 158 -7.74 -11.77 -10.84
CA TRP A 158 -6.42 -11.50 -11.43
C TRP A 158 -5.53 -12.77 -11.51
N GLY A 159 -6.06 -13.93 -11.09
CA GLY A 159 -5.36 -15.23 -11.18
C GLY A 159 -5.36 -15.78 -12.61
N GLY A 160 -4.43 -16.70 -12.89
CA GLY A 160 -4.24 -17.31 -14.21
C GLY A 160 -3.28 -16.52 -15.10
N GLU A 161 -2.69 -17.22 -16.07
CA GLU A 161 -1.73 -16.63 -17.02
C GLU A 161 -2.39 -15.58 -17.92
N GLU A 162 -3.63 -15.81 -18.30
CA GLU A 162 -4.45 -14.91 -19.11
C GLU A 162 -4.66 -13.54 -18.45
N ASN A 163 -4.58 -13.48 -17.11
CA ASN A 163 -4.77 -12.27 -16.32
C ASN A 163 -3.45 -11.62 -15.88
N ALA A 164 -2.31 -12.03 -16.44
CA ALA A 164 -0.98 -11.51 -16.04
C ALA A 164 -0.89 -9.98 -16.10
N VAL A 165 -1.51 -9.34 -17.10
CA VAL A 165 -1.54 -7.87 -17.23
C VAL A 165 -2.40 -7.25 -16.13
N ILE A 166 -3.57 -7.83 -15.83
CA ILE A 166 -4.44 -7.38 -14.75
C ILE A 166 -3.68 -7.48 -13.42
N LYS A 167 -3.07 -8.63 -13.15
CA LYS A 167 -2.27 -8.88 -11.95
C LYS A 167 -1.14 -7.87 -11.79
N TRP A 168 -0.44 -7.53 -12.87
CA TRP A 168 0.63 -6.55 -12.85
C TRP A 168 0.11 -5.14 -12.54
N LYS A 169 -0.94 -4.67 -13.24
CA LYS A 169 -1.51 -3.33 -13.07
C LYS A 169 -2.20 -3.16 -11.70
N LYS A 170 -2.86 -4.19 -11.20
CA LYS A 170 -3.51 -4.19 -9.86
C LYS A 170 -2.51 -3.92 -8.74
N GLN A 171 -1.23 -4.13 -8.96
CA GLN A 171 -0.17 -3.87 -8.00
C GLN A 171 0.49 -2.48 -8.19
N ALA A 172 -0.18 -1.56 -8.89
CA ALA A 172 0.25 -0.18 -8.94
C ALA A 172 0.37 0.41 -7.52
N GLU A 173 1.43 1.19 -7.29
CA GLU A 173 1.78 1.70 -5.97
C GLU A 173 1.87 3.22 -5.95
N PHE A 174 1.50 3.80 -4.81
CA PHE A 174 1.82 5.17 -4.42
C PHE A 174 2.91 5.13 -3.35
N LEU A 175 4.04 5.77 -3.61
CA LEU A 175 5.28 5.71 -2.84
C LEU A 175 5.51 7.04 -2.14
N ILE A 176 5.62 7.05 -0.80
CA ILE A 176 5.75 8.27 0.00
C ILE A 176 7.07 8.21 0.78
N LYS A 177 7.88 9.27 0.69
CA LYS A 177 9.10 9.42 1.48
C LYS A 177 8.82 10.21 2.75
N GLY A 178 9.01 9.56 3.89
CA GLY A 178 8.77 10.14 5.21
C GLY A 178 7.57 9.55 5.93
N ASP A 179 7.38 9.99 7.17
CA ASP A 179 6.33 9.48 8.06
C ASP A 179 4.98 10.14 7.77
N ILE A 180 3.91 9.38 7.92
CA ILE A 180 2.53 9.84 7.71
C ILE A 180 1.87 9.99 9.08
N PRO A 181 1.45 11.22 9.46
CA PRO A 181 0.83 11.46 10.76
C PRO A 181 -0.46 10.67 10.97
N PRO A 182 -0.79 10.24 12.22
CA PRO A 182 -2.02 9.49 12.51
C PRO A 182 -3.29 10.18 12.03
N LYS A 183 -3.36 11.51 12.08
CA LYS A 183 -4.51 12.32 11.68
C LYS A 183 -4.92 12.20 10.20
N LEU A 184 -4.04 11.65 9.35
CA LEU A 184 -4.33 11.42 7.93
C LEU A 184 -4.85 10.00 7.65
N ILE A 185 -4.93 9.17 8.67
CA ILE A 185 -5.61 7.88 8.56
C ILE A 185 -7.11 8.16 8.59
N LYS A 186 -7.78 7.86 7.49
CA LYS A 186 -9.21 8.12 7.33
C LYS A 186 -10.05 7.09 8.07
N TYR A 187 -9.73 5.81 7.87
CA TYR A 187 -10.37 4.68 8.55
C TYR A 187 -9.53 3.41 8.41
N PHE A 188 -9.96 2.38 9.12
CA PHE A 188 -9.37 1.05 9.08
C PHE A 188 -10.38 0.05 8.50
N ILE A 189 -9.89 -0.99 7.79
CA ILE A 189 -10.73 -2.11 7.40
C ILE A 189 -10.24 -3.34 8.14
N CYS A 190 -11.18 -4.09 8.72
CA CYS A 190 -10.93 -5.34 9.41
C CYS A 190 -11.84 -6.46 8.90
N TYR A 191 -11.46 -7.70 9.21
CA TYR A 191 -12.13 -8.88 8.69
C TYR A 191 -13.52 -9.10 9.30
N ASP A 192 -13.67 -8.99 10.62
CA ASP A 192 -14.91 -9.31 11.33
C ASP A 192 -15.15 -8.45 12.58
N ASN A 193 -16.29 -8.68 13.24
CA ASN A 193 -16.68 -7.98 14.46
C ASN A 193 -15.69 -8.18 15.62
N SER A 194 -15.07 -9.35 15.74
CA SER A 194 -14.13 -9.61 16.84
C SER A 194 -12.89 -8.73 16.72
N ILE A 195 -12.44 -8.50 15.50
CA ILE A 195 -11.29 -7.61 15.22
C ILE A 195 -11.70 -6.14 15.38
N ARG A 196 -12.92 -5.78 14.97
CA ARG A 196 -13.45 -4.43 15.22
C ARG A 196 -13.42 -4.08 16.71
N GLU A 197 -13.86 -5.00 17.59
CA GLU A 197 -13.81 -4.80 19.05
C GLU A 197 -12.37 -4.60 19.55
N ASN A 198 -11.41 -5.37 19.01
CA ASN A 198 -10.00 -5.19 19.35
C ASN A 198 -9.49 -3.79 18.95
N LEU A 199 -9.88 -3.30 17.77
CA LEU A 199 -9.50 -1.98 17.29
C LEU A 199 -10.12 -0.86 18.14
N ILE A 200 -11.37 -1.03 18.58
CA ILE A 200 -12.04 -0.12 19.53
C ILE A 200 -11.28 -0.10 20.87
N ASN A 201 -10.87 -1.26 21.38
CA ASN A 201 -10.08 -1.36 22.61
C ASN A 201 -8.70 -0.67 22.50
N PHE A 202 -8.14 -0.56 21.29
CA PHE A 202 -6.94 0.25 21.03
C PHE A 202 -7.23 1.76 21.00
N GLY A 203 -8.49 2.17 21.10
CA GLY A 203 -8.90 3.57 21.11
C GLY A 203 -9.34 4.14 19.76
N ILE A 204 -9.57 3.29 18.75
CA ILE A 204 -10.10 3.74 17.46
C ILE A 204 -11.62 3.96 17.60
N SER A 205 -12.10 5.12 17.11
CA SER A 205 -13.54 5.38 17.03
C SER A 205 -14.22 4.34 16.14
N GLU A 206 -15.35 3.82 16.60
CA GLU A 206 -16.17 2.84 15.88
C GLU A 206 -16.49 3.28 14.44
N GLN A 207 -16.76 4.58 14.26
CA GLN A 207 -17.08 5.18 12.96
C GLN A 207 -15.87 5.18 11.99
N SER A 208 -14.66 4.98 12.51
CA SER A 208 -13.42 4.89 11.73
C SER A 208 -13.02 3.44 11.45
N ILE A 209 -13.92 2.48 11.65
CA ILE A 209 -13.66 1.05 11.39
C ILE A 209 -14.74 0.53 10.44
N LYS A 210 -14.31 -0.04 9.32
CA LYS A 210 -15.15 -0.76 8.36
C LYS A 210 -14.90 -2.26 8.48
N ILE A 211 -15.95 -3.05 8.64
CA ILE A 211 -15.87 -4.50 8.50
C ILE A 211 -16.09 -4.81 7.01
N ASP A 212 -15.15 -5.49 6.39
CA ASP A 212 -15.23 -5.86 4.99
C ASP A 212 -14.47 -7.18 4.74
N PRO A 213 -15.08 -8.34 5.00
CA PRO A 213 -14.43 -9.63 4.74
C PRO A 213 -14.11 -9.85 3.26
N ASP A 214 -14.84 -9.19 2.34
CA ASP A 214 -14.59 -9.28 0.91
C ASP A 214 -13.29 -8.57 0.47
N ALA A 215 -12.70 -7.74 1.32
CA ALA A 215 -11.38 -7.15 1.09
C ALA A 215 -10.22 -8.14 1.28
N TYR A 216 -10.51 -9.37 1.74
CA TYR A 216 -9.53 -10.44 2.04
C TYR A 216 -9.73 -11.67 1.13
N PHE A 217 -8.94 -12.72 1.33
CA PHE A 217 -9.03 -14.00 0.63
C PHE A 217 -9.37 -15.15 1.55
#